data_8a79aebe4ca7099a7172efd377acf218
#
_entry.id   8a79aebe4ca7099a7172efd377acf218
#
_cell.length_a   1.000
_cell.length_b   1.000
_cell.length_c   1.000
_cell.angle_alpha   90.00
_cell.angle_beta   90.00
_cell.angle_gamma   90.00
#
_symmetry.space_group_name_H-M   'P 1'
#
loop_
_entity.id
_entity.type
_entity.pdbx_description
1 polymer ?
#
loop_
_entity_poly.entity_id
_entity_poly.type
_entity_poly.pdbx_seq_one_letter_code
_entity_poly.pdbx_strand_id
1 'polypeptide(L)'
;MKRDRGFTLIEVIVVIAIVGILSATAIPFYAIYRQRTYGSEAKVMVKQIINAEIVYYLENDTFYPPNLGDSILIYSNDSPSKQEITDIKNALKIVIPVRHNLDFTITRSQDGDGVDAVLVTVGSAGGNFALFSDGSASITGLVNMDGKILP
;
A
#
# COMPACT_ATOMS: atom_id res chain seq x y z
N MET A 1 -37.60 -29.49 -37.34
CA MET A 1 -36.51 -29.86 -36.44
C MET A 1 -35.34 -28.92 -36.68
N LYS A 2 -35.04 -28.03 -35.72
CA LYS A 2 -33.80 -27.21 -35.74
C LYS A 2 -32.62 -28.14 -35.47
N ARG A 3 -31.68 -28.23 -36.40
CA ARG A 3 -30.40 -28.94 -36.18
C ARG A 3 -29.53 -28.04 -35.30
N ASP A 4 -29.34 -28.41 -34.06
CA ASP A 4 -28.34 -27.81 -33.18
C ASP A 4 -26.96 -28.20 -33.73
N ARG A 5 -26.23 -27.22 -34.24
CA ARG A 5 -24.84 -27.38 -34.65
C ARG A 5 -23.96 -27.43 -33.41
N GLY A 6 -23.40 -28.59 -33.11
CA GLY A 6 -22.38 -28.74 -32.06
C GLY A 6 -21.04 -28.15 -32.52
N PHE A 7 -20.21 -27.76 -31.53
CA PHE A 7 -18.83 -27.33 -31.77
C PHE A 7 -17.99 -28.46 -32.36
N THR A 8 -17.11 -28.13 -33.30
CA THR A 8 -16.10 -29.04 -33.80
C THR A 8 -14.87 -29.07 -32.89
N LEU A 9 -14.18 -30.20 -32.85
CA LEU A 9 -12.96 -30.34 -32.05
C LEU A 9 -11.87 -29.33 -32.46
N ILE A 10 -11.78 -29.03 -33.76
CA ILE A 10 -10.81 -28.07 -34.29
C ILE A 10 -11.12 -26.64 -33.86
N GLU A 11 -12.40 -26.25 -33.77
CA GLU A 11 -12.77 -24.92 -33.24
C GLU A 11 -12.31 -24.73 -31.81
N VAL A 12 -12.45 -25.75 -30.97
CA VAL A 12 -11.99 -25.68 -29.57
C VAL A 12 -10.47 -25.59 -29.50
N ILE A 13 -9.74 -26.40 -30.29
CA ILE A 13 -8.27 -26.39 -30.31
C ILE A 13 -7.74 -25.02 -30.75
N VAL A 14 -8.33 -24.42 -31.78
CA VAL A 14 -7.91 -23.09 -32.27
C VAL A 14 -8.15 -22.02 -31.19
N VAL A 15 -9.30 -22.06 -30.51
CA VAL A 15 -9.62 -21.10 -29.44
C VAL A 15 -8.61 -21.21 -28.28
N ILE A 16 -8.33 -22.42 -27.79
CA ILE A 16 -7.36 -22.59 -26.70
C ILE A 16 -5.95 -22.20 -27.10
N ALA A 17 -5.56 -22.42 -28.37
CA ALA A 17 -4.26 -21.99 -28.89
C ALA A 17 -4.14 -20.45 -28.87
N ILE A 18 -5.17 -19.74 -29.34
CA ILE A 18 -5.20 -18.27 -29.34
C ILE A 18 -5.18 -17.73 -27.91
N VAL A 19 -6.03 -18.27 -27.02
CA VAL A 19 -6.06 -17.88 -25.59
C VAL A 19 -4.72 -18.16 -24.92
N GLY A 20 -4.07 -19.26 -25.23
CA GLY A 20 -2.73 -19.59 -24.72
C GLY A 20 -1.68 -18.55 -25.11
N ILE A 21 -1.64 -18.14 -26.38
CA ILE A 21 -0.72 -17.10 -26.86
C ILE A 21 -1.00 -15.75 -26.22
N LEU A 22 -2.25 -15.34 -26.14
CA LEU A 22 -2.65 -14.07 -25.51
C LEU A 22 -2.32 -14.06 -24.01
N SER A 23 -2.56 -15.16 -23.32
CA SER A 23 -2.26 -15.28 -21.89
C SER A 23 -0.75 -15.21 -21.61
N ALA A 24 0.07 -15.81 -22.46
CA ALA A 24 1.53 -15.79 -22.32
C ALA A 24 2.11 -14.36 -22.37
N THR A 25 1.49 -13.48 -23.14
CA THR A 25 1.87 -12.06 -23.21
C THR A 25 1.24 -11.20 -22.13
N ALA A 26 -0.02 -11.44 -21.77
CA ALA A 26 -0.78 -10.62 -20.83
C ALA A 26 -0.27 -10.73 -19.38
N ILE A 27 0.17 -11.90 -18.94
CA ILE A 27 0.61 -12.13 -17.55
C ILE A 27 1.79 -11.22 -17.14
N PRO A 28 2.91 -11.13 -17.90
CA PRO A 28 4.02 -10.25 -17.52
C PRO A 28 3.62 -8.77 -17.55
N PHE A 29 2.80 -8.35 -18.50
CA PHE A 29 2.32 -6.95 -18.54
C PHE A 29 1.44 -6.60 -17.34
N TYR A 30 0.63 -7.52 -16.86
CA TYR A 30 -0.20 -7.34 -15.67
C TYR A 30 0.67 -7.14 -14.41
N ALA A 31 1.74 -7.90 -14.24
CA ALA A 31 2.65 -7.76 -13.12
C ALA A 31 3.31 -6.36 -13.10
N ILE A 32 3.81 -5.89 -14.24
CA ILE A 32 4.41 -4.56 -14.40
C ILE A 32 3.37 -3.46 -14.13
N TYR A 33 2.16 -3.61 -14.66
CA TYR A 33 1.06 -2.66 -14.43
C TYR A 33 0.73 -2.55 -12.93
N ARG A 34 0.56 -3.70 -12.27
CA ARG A 34 0.30 -3.78 -10.83
C ARG A 34 1.38 -3.06 -10.02
N GLN A 35 2.65 -3.34 -10.32
CA GLN A 35 3.79 -2.72 -9.68
C GLN A 35 3.75 -1.19 -9.80
N ARG A 36 3.57 -0.66 -11.01
CA ARG A 36 3.52 0.79 -11.26
C ARG A 36 2.36 1.46 -10.54
N THR A 37 1.19 0.85 -10.55
CA THR A 37 -0.01 1.40 -9.93
C THR A 37 0.13 1.48 -8.43
N TYR A 38 0.42 0.35 -7.78
CA TYR A 38 0.54 0.32 -6.32
C TYR A 38 1.80 1.03 -5.80
N GLY A 39 2.90 1.01 -6.54
CA GLY A 39 4.09 1.77 -6.17
C GLY A 39 3.88 3.28 -6.20
N SER A 40 3.13 3.78 -7.19
CA SER A 40 2.76 5.20 -7.24
C SER A 40 1.80 5.57 -6.11
N GLU A 41 0.84 4.72 -5.84
CA GLU A 41 -0.12 4.91 -4.74
C GLU A 41 0.57 4.90 -3.39
N ALA A 42 1.47 3.96 -3.12
CA ALA A 42 2.25 3.90 -1.89
C ALA A 42 3.03 5.20 -1.63
N LYS A 43 3.66 5.78 -2.68
CA LYS A 43 4.35 7.08 -2.56
C LYS A 43 3.42 8.23 -2.17
N VAL A 44 2.23 8.25 -2.75
CA VAL A 44 1.22 9.28 -2.42
C VAL A 44 0.74 9.13 -0.99
N MET A 45 0.46 7.89 -0.56
CA MET A 45 -0.02 7.60 0.78
C MET A 45 1.00 7.94 1.87
N VAL A 46 2.29 7.60 1.66
CA VAL A 46 3.36 8.01 2.59
C VAL A 46 3.37 9.54 2.76
N LYS A 47 3.31 10.28 1.66
CA LYS A 47 3.29 11.75 1.72
C LYS A 47 2.06 12.30 2.43
N GLN A 48 0.88 11.71 2.19
CA GLN A 48 -0.35 12.14 2.86
C GLN A 48 -0.26 11.91 4.37
N ILE A 49 0.23 10.76 4.80
CA ILE A 49 0.37 10.44 6.22
C ILE A 49 1.41 11.37 6.87
N ILE A 50 2.57 11.58 6.24
CA ILE A 50 3.59 12.50 6.74
C ILE A 50 3.04 13.93 6.88
N ASN A 51 2.30 14.43 5.89
CA ASN A 51 1.69 15.75 5.99
C ASN A 51 0.66 15.85 7.12
N ALA A 52 -0.12 14.78 7.34
CA ALA A 52 -1.06 14.69 8.44
C ALA A 52 -0.35 14.68 9.81
N GLU A 53 0.77 13.97 9.91
CA GLU A 53 1.62 13.96 11.11
C GLU A 53 2.21 15.34 11.43
N ILE A 54 2.65 16.06 10.42
CA ILE A 54 3.12 17.45 10.59
C ILE A 54 2.00 18.34 11.13
N VAL A 55 0.79 18.23 10.57
CA VAL A 55 -0.36 19.00 11.06
C VAL A 55 -0.71 18.61 12.49
N TYR A 56 -0.71 17.32 12.79
CA TYR A 56 -0.96 16.80 14.14
C TYR A 56 0.08 17.33 15.14
N TYR A 57 1.35 17.32 14.76
CA TYR A 57 2.44 17.85 15.57
C TYR A 57 2.27 19.35 15.88
N LEU A 58 1.89 20.13 14.87
CA LEU A 58 1.64 21.58 15.04
C LEU A 58 0.44 21.89 15.93
N GLU A 59 -0.54 20.98 16.01
CA GLU A 59 -1.72 21.14 16.88
C GLU A 59 -1.49 20.61 18.30
N ASN A 60 -0.62 19.61 18.51
CA ASN A 60 -0.51 18.84 19.75
C ASN A 60 0.90 18.83 20.39
N ASP A 61 1.91 19.44 19.75
CA ASP A 61 3.33 19.41 20.14
C ASP A 61 3.90 17.98 20.27
N THR A 62 3.30 17.04 19.59
CA THR A 62 3.70 15.61 19.60
C THR A 62 3.24 14.91 18.33
N PHE A 63 3.96 13.88 17.89
CA PHE A 63 3.52 13.00 16.79
C PHE A 63 2.51 11.96 17.28
N TYR A 64 1.76 11.39 16.32
CA TYR A 64 0.86 10.28 16.54
C TYR A 64 1.52 8.95 16.10
N PRO A 65 1.45 7.87 16.89
CA PRO A 65 0.83 7.74 18.22
C PRO A 65 1.61 8.48 19.32
N PRO A 66 0.95 8.85 20.44
CA PRO A 66 1.51 9.78 21.42
C PRO A 66 2.69 9.25 22.22
N ASN A 67 2.89 7.94 22.32
CA ASN A 67 3.99 7.37 23.08
C ASN A 67 5.12 6.92 22.16
N LEU A 68 6.35 7.18 22.58
CA LEU A 68 7.55 6.72 21.87
C LEU A 68 7.60 5.18 21.85
N GLY A 69 7.82 4.62 20.66
CA GLY A 69 7.85 3.17 20.43
C GLY A 69 6.50 2.56 20.07
N ASP A 70 5.39 3.29 20.22
CA ASP A 70 4.09 2.80 19.76
C ASP A 70 4.03 2.70 18.25
N SER A 71 3.35 1.69 17.77
CA SER A 71 3.12 1.45 16.34
C SER A 71 1.65 1.17 16.07
N ILE A 72 1.13 1.76 15.01
CA ILE A 72 -0.18 1.46 14.47
C ILE A 72 0.00 0.70 13.16
N LEU A 73 -0.63 -0.45 13.09
CA LEU A 73 -0.53 -1.39 11.97
C LEU A 73 -1.90 -1.56 11.33
N ILE A 74 -1.99 -1.23 10.04
CA ILE A 74 -3.20 -1.44 9.25
C ILE A 74 -2.85 -2.39 8.12
N TYR A 75 -3.25 -3.63 8.26
CA TYR A 75 -3.04 -4.66 7.26
C TYR A 75 -4.23 -4.80 6.32
N SER A 76 -3.97 -5.03 5.05
CA SER A 76 -4.99 -5.27 4.04
C SER A 76 -5.76 -6.56 4.26
N ASN A 77 -5.12 -7.57 4.85
CA ASN A 77 -5.67 -8.92 5.07
C ASN A 77 -6.33 -9.10 6.43
N ASP A 78 -5.99 -8.26 7.40
CA ASP A 78 -6.67 -8.22 8.67
C ASP A 78 -7.84 -7.22 8.61
N SER A 79 -8.88 -7.51 9.38
CA SER A 79 -9.88 -6.50 9.67
C SER A 79 -9.29 -5.64 10.79
N PRO A 80 -8.64 -4.49 10.49
CA PRO A 80 -8.19 -3.61 11.54
C PRO A 80 -9.38 -3.32 12.43
N SER A 81 -9.15 -3.19 13.73
CA SER A 81 -10.23 -2.89 14.62
C SER A 81 -10.89 -1.59 14.13
N LYS A 82 -12.21 -1.53 14.13
CA LYS A 82 -12.93 -0.29 13.77
C LYS A 82 -12.44 0.88 14.62
N GLN A 83 -11.90 0.59 15.80
CA GLN A 83 -11.35 1.56 16.73
C GLN A 83 -10.06 2.17 16.19
N GLU A 84 -9.07 1.38 15.75
CA GLU A 84 -7.80 1.88 15.18
C GLU A 84 -8.02 2.78 13.97
N ILE A 85 -8.94 2.39 13.06
CA ILE A 85 -9.31 3.22 11.91
C ILE A 85 -9.94 4.54 12.36
N THR A 86 -10.80 4.48 13.37
CA THR A 86 -11.49 5.65 13.93
C THR A 86 -10.49 6.57 14.62
N ASP A 87 -9.56 6.02 15.37
CA ASP A 87 -8.54 6.77 16.11
C ASP A 87 -7.60 7.50 15.15
N ILE A 88 -7.12 6.84 14.08
CA ILE A 88 -6.31 7.50 13.03
C ILE A 88 -7.12 8.60 12.34
N LYS A 89 -8.37 8.32 11.96
CA LYS A 89 -9.23 9.32 11.33
C LYS A 89 -9.44 10.54 12.21
N ASN A 90 -9.60 10.34 13.51
CA ASN A 90 -9.82 11.43 14.47
C ASN A 90 -8.53 12.20 14.74
N ALA A 91 -7.39 11.49 14.90
CA ALA A 91 -6.09 12.09 15.17
C ALA A 91 -5.53 12.80 13.93
N LEU A 92 -5.32 12.07 12.86
CA LEU A 92 -4.64 12.56 11.66
C LEU A 92 -5.60 13.22 10.64
N LYS A 93 -6.92 13.12 10.86
CA LYS A 93 -7.96 13.65 9.95
C LYS A 93 -7.85 13.14 8.51
N ILE A 94 -7.26 11.97 8.33
CA ILE A 94 -7.13 11.27 7.05
C ILE A 94 -7.89 9.96 7.07
N VAL A 95 -8.20 9.44 5.88
CA VAL A 95 -8.79 8.12 5.71
C VAL A 95 -7.75 7.23 5.05
N ILE A 96 -7.29 6.22 5.79
CA ILE A 96 -6.44 5.17 5.23
C ILE A 96 -7.36 4.09 4.67
N PRO A 97 -7.22 3.73 3.37
CA PRO A 97 -8.05 2.72 2.76
C PRO A 97 -7.76 1.34 3.37
N VAL A 98 -8.78 0.71 3.89
CA VAL A 98 -8.73 -0.68 4.39
C VAL A 98 -9.18 -1.64 3.31
N ARG A 99 -8.77 -2.91 3.38
CA ARG A 99 -9.01 -3.94 2.36
C ARG A 99 -8.39 -3.59 1.00
N HIS A 100 -7.27 -2.94 1.05
CA HIS A 100 -6.46 -2.57 -0.10
C HIS A 100 -5.25 -3.51 -0.22
N ASN A 101 -4.59 -3.53 -1.38
CA ASN A 101 -3.39 -4.35 -1.55
C ASN A 101 -2.12 -3.72 -0.93
N LEU A 102 -2.28 -2.76 -0.01
CA LEU A 102 -1.21 -2.10 0.71
C LEU A 102 -1.41 -2.24 2.22
N ASP A 103 -0.32 -2.44 2.93
CA ASP A 103 -0.24 -2.42 4.38
C ASP A 103 0.42 -1.12 4.83
N PHE A 104 -0.07 -0.55 5.93
CA PHE A 104 0.38 0.74 6.46
C PHE A 104 0.89 0.56 7.89
N THR A 105 2.05 1.14 8.17
CA THR A 105 2.61 1.17 9.52
C THR A 105 3.01 2.60 9.86
N ILE A 106 2.56 3.10 11.00
CA ILE A 106 2.94 4.39 11.56
C ILE A 106 3.59 4.10 12.89
N THR A 107 4.87 4.41 13.04
CA THR A 107 5.65 4.13 14.25
C THR A 107 6.26 5.42 14.77
N ARG A 108 5.99 5.75 16.03
CA ARG A 108 6.73 6.83 16.68
C ARG A 108 8.10 6.35 17.12
N SER A 109 9.13 7.02 16.70
CA SER A 109 10.52 6.65 16.89
C SER A 109 11.38 7.88 17.17
N GLN A 110 12.66 7.69 17.21
CA GLN A 110 13.66 8.75 17.16
C GLN A 110 14.47 8.58 15.88
N ASP A 111 14.92 9.69 15.31
CA ASP A 111 15.85 9.66 14.20
C ASP A 111 17.27 9.28 14.65
N GLY A 112 18.23 9.24 13.70
CA GLY A 112 19.61 8.89 13.99
C GLY A 112 20.34 9.82 14.97
N ASP A 113 19.81 11.01 15.17
CA ASP A 113 20.33 12.04 16.06
C ASP A 113 19.59 12.06 17.42
N GLY A 114 18.65 11.13 17.64
CA GLY A 114 17.84 11.02 18.85
C GLY A 114 16.69 12.02 18.93
N VAL A 115 16.38 12.69 17.81
CA VAL A 115 15.27 13.64 17.70
C VAL A 115 13.96 12.88 17.51
N ASP A 116 12.91 13.32 18.19
CA ASP A 116 11.58 12.72 18.06
C ASP A 116 11.08 12.76 16.63
N ALA A 117 10.61 11.63 16.15
CA ALA A 117 10.27 11.41 14.76
C ALA A 117 9.14 10.39 14.61
N VAL A 118 8.47 10.43 13.46
CA VAL A 118 7.55 9.38 13.05
C VAL A 118 8.03 8.71 11.78
N LEU A 119 7.98 7.39 11.78
CA LEU A 119 8.30 6.54 10.65
C LEU A 119 7.00 6.01 10.04
N VAL A 120 6.81 6.30 8.76
CA VAL A 120 5.65 5.84 8.00
C VAL A 120 6.11 4.86 6.95
N THR A 121 5.65 3.63 7.03
CA THR A 121 5.95 2.60 6.04
C THR A 121 4.67 2.17 5.32
N VAL A 122 4.71 2.16 4.00
CA VAL A 122 3.66 1.61 3.16
C VAL A 122 4.24 0.48 2.32
N GLY A 123 3.70 -0.71 2.49
CA GLY A 123 4.16 -1.92 1.85
C GLY A 123 3.08 -2.64 1.06
N SER A 124 3.48 -3.58 0.22
CA SER A 124 2.52 -4.49 -0.42
C SER A 124 1.94 -5.44 0.60
N ALA A 125 0.65 -5.77 0.46
CA ALA A 125 -0.08 -6.66 1.35
C ALA A 125 0.68 -7.96 1.61
N GLY A 126 1.11 -8.16 2.85
CA GLY A 126 1.91 -9.30 3.28
C GLY A 126 3.28 -9.42 2.57
N GLY A 127 3.79 -8.37 1.95
CA GLY A 127 5.05 -8.42 1.19
C GLY A 127 4.99 -9.23 -0.12
N ASN A 128 3.79 -9.53 -0.60
CA ASN A 128 3.57 -10.55 -1.64
C ASN A 128 3.97 -10.13 -3.06
N PHE A 129 4.26 -8.86 -3.29
CA PHE A 129 4.71 -8.38 -4.60
C PHE A 129 5.59 -7.14 -4.48
N ALA A 130 6.48 -6.94 -5.45
CA ALA A 130 7.31 -5.76 -5.52
C ALA A 130 6.48 -4.52 -5.90
N LEU A 131 6.67 -3.43 -5.17
CA LEU A 131 6.08 -2.12 -5.47
C LEU A 131 6.94 -1.29 -6.43
N PHE A 132 8.23 -1.56 -6.49
CA PHE A 132 9.20 -0.79 -7.26
C PHE A 132 10.06 -1.66 -8.17
N SER A 133 10.69 -1.02 -9.15
CA SER A 133 11.52 -1.71 -10.16
C SER A 133 12.80 -2.33 -9.61
N ASP A 134 13.25 -1.90 -8.44
CA ASP A 134 14.39 -2.45 -7.70
C ASP A 134 14.04 -3.74 -6.93
N GLY A 135 12.78 -4.16 -6.98
CA GLY A 135 12.27 -5.33 -6.27
C GLY A 135 11.76 -5.04 -4.85
N SER A 136 11.85 -3.80 -4.37
CA SER A 136 11.36 -3.46 -3.02
C SER A 136 9.84 -3.57 -2.94
N ALA A 137 9.36 -4.13 -1.82
CA ALA A 137 7.95 -4.34 -1.53
C ALA A 137 7.34 -3.27 -0.62
N SER A 138 8.14 -2.28 -0.20
CA SER A 138 7.70 -1.20 0.68
C SER A 138 8.45 0.10 0.39
N ILE A 139 7.87 1.19 0.84
CA ILE A 139 8.51 2.50 0.92
C ILE A 139 8.32 3.05 2.32
N THR A 140 9.34 3.68 2.85
CA THR A 140 9.34 4.28 4.17
C THR A 140 9.67 5.76 4.04
N GLY A 141 8.97 6.59 4.78
CA GLY A 141 9.27 8.00 4.96
C GLY A 141 9.36 8.31 6.44
N LEU A 142 10.26 9.22 6.80
CA LEU A 142 10.45 9.69 8.17
C LEU A 142 10.28 11.20 8.19
N VAL A 143 9.62 11.73 9.21
CA VAL A 143 9.59 13.15 9.53
C VAL A 143 9.94 13.34 11.00
N ASN A 144 10.83 14.27 11.30
CA ASN A 144 11.20 14.64 12.65
C ASN A 144 10.64 16.02 13.05
N MET A 145 10.76 16.36 14.32
CA MET A 145 10.27 17.63 14.88
C MET A 145 10.96 18.88 14.29
N ASP A 146 12.13 18.73 13.68
CA ASP A 146 12.83 19.81 12.97
C ASP A 146 12.27 20.03 11.54
N GLY A 147 11.23 19.27 11.15
CA GLY A 147 10.65 19.32 9.82
C GLY A 147 11.48 18.65 8.73
N LYS A 148 12.52 17.89 9.11
CA LYS A 148 13.33 17.13 8.17
C LYS A 148 12.57 15.88 7.70
N ILE A 149 12.33 15.80 6.41
CA ILE A 149 11.69 14.65 5.76
C ILE A 149 12.80 13.83 5.10
N LEU A 150 12.90 12.56 5.49
CA LEU A 150 13.80 11.58 4.87
C LEU A 150 12.97 10.56 4.11
N PRO A 151 13.39 10.23 2.88
CA PRO A 151 12.71 9.21 2.05
C PRO A 151 13.04 7.80 2.55
#